data_97a84df7459e839d01e85c5822a4db88
#
_entry.id   97a84df7459e839d01e85c5822a4db88
#
_cell.length_a   1.000
_cell.length_b   1.000
_cell.length_c   1.000
_cell.angle_alpha   90.00
_cell.angle_beta   90.00
_cell.angle_gamma   90.00
#
_symmetry.space_group_name_H-M   'P 1'
#
loop_
_entity.id
_entity.type
_entity.pdbx_description
1 polymer ?
#
loop_
_entity_poly.entity_id
_entity_poly.type
_entity_poly.pdbx_seq_one_letter_code
_entity_poly.pdbx_strand_id
1 'polypeptide(L)'
;EDPTADIHETIALINVWGHPATHALAVVTKDMKYIHWPYAAEGFEATDELYHLSKDPHELVNKADNPEYAAAINQMRQHYDKHLANWTREAVSYNGYQSYSTVFDRNVKWANKSDAFLNVQSKSKKK
;
A
#
# COMPACT_ATOMS: atom_id res chain seq x y z
N GLU A 1 -11.19 14.97 26.76
CA GLU A 1 -10.74 14.74 25.38
C GLU A 1 -10.16 16.03 24.80
N ASP A 2 -9.02 15.92 24.18
CA ASP A 2 -8.43 17.04 23.46
C ASP A 2 -9.11 17.14 22.08
N PRO A 3 -9.92 18.17 21.80
CA PRO A 3 -10.62 18.31 20.52
C PRO A 3 -9.66 18.53 19.34
N THR A 4 -8.37 18.79 19.61
CA THR A 4 -7.34 18.95 18.58
C THR A 4 -6.59 17.65 18.31
N ALA A 5 -6.83 16.59 19.10
CA ALA A 5 -6.18 15.31 18.89
C ALA A 5 -6.72 14.63 17.63
N ASP A 6 -5.85 14.40 16.67
CA ASP A 6 -6.17 13.59 15.50
C ASP A 6 -6.29 12.13 15.95
N ILE A 7 -7.50 11.59 15.89
CA ILE A 7 -7.76 10.18 16.21
C ILE A 7 -7.03 9.26 15.22
N HIS A 8 -6.90 9.72 13.97
CA HIS A 8 -6.19 9.01 12.91
C HIS A 8 -5.21 9.95 12.22
N GLU A 9 -3.96 9.84 12.57
CA GLU A 9 -2.89 10.57 11.88
C GLU A 9 -2.74 10.09 10.44
N THR A 10 -2.94 8.80 10.20
CA THR A 10 -2.82 8.17 8.89
C THR A 10 -3.99 7.24 8.62
N ILE A 11 -4.37 7.14 7.35
CA ILE A 11 -5.42 6.24 6.88
C ILE A 11 -4.82 5.32 5.81
N ALA A 12 -5.06 4.02 5.93
CA ALA A 12 -4.69 3.06 4.90
C ALA A 12 -5.86 2.83 3.93
N LEU A 13 -5.55 2.82 2.64
CA LEU A 13 -6.51 2.53 1.56
C LEU A 13 -5.99 1.33 0.77
N ILE A 14 -6.85 0.35 0.52
CA ILE A 14 -6.47 -0.87 -0.18
C ILE A 14 -7.36 -1.10 -1.39
N ASN A 15 -6.75 -1.48 -2.51
CA ASN A 15 -7.45 -2.00 -3.67
C ASN A 15 -6.94 -3.42 -3.98
N VAL A 16 -7.83 -4.38 -3.96
CA VAL A 16 -7.56 -5.80 -4.26
C VAL A 16 -8.56 -6.36 -5.27
N TRP A 17 -9.20 -5.48 -6.01
CA TRP A 17 -10.17 -5.84 -7.03
C TRP A 17 -9.56 -5.80 -8.43
N GLY A 18 -10.07 -6.64 -9.30
CA GLY A 18 -9.65 -6.69 -10.70
C GLY A 18 -8.33 -7.41 -10.92
N HIS A 19 -7.64 -7.06 -11.98
CA HIS A 19 -6.35 -7.64 -12.35
C HIS A 19 -5.28 -7.31 -11.29
N PRO A 20 -4.35 -8.24 -11.01
CA PRO A 20 -3.28 -8.00 -10.01
C PRO A 20 -2.48 -6.72 -10.21
N ALA A 21 -2.32 -6.26 -11.45
CA ALA A 21 -1.63 -5.00 -11.76
C ALA A 21 -2.32 -3.76 -11.16
N THR A 22 -3.58 -3.88 -10.77
CA THR A 22 -4.33 -2.80 -10.13
C THR A 22 -4.39 -2.91 -8.61
N HIS A 23 -3.78 -3.94 -8.03
CA HIS A 23 -3.72 -4.10 -6.58
C HIS A 23 -2.73 -3.11 -6.00
N ALA A 24 -3.17 -2.36 -4.99
CA ALA A 24 -2.35 -1.34 -4.35
C ALA A 24 -2.72 -1.17 -2.88
N LEU A 25 -1.74 -0.79 -2.09
CA LEU A 25 -1.95 -0.30 -0.74
C LEU A 25 -1.42 1.13 -0.68
N ALA A 26 -2.22 2.02 -0.15
CA ALA A 26 -1.88 3.42 0.02
C ALA A 26 -1.99 3.85 1.47
N VAL A 27 -1.24 4.87 1.84
CA VAL A 27 -1.33 5.54 3.13
C VAL A 27 -1.52 7.03 2.89
N VAL A 28 -2.49 7.61 3.57
CA VAL A 28 -2.86 9.02 3.44
C VAL A 28 -2.69 9.71 4.78
N THR A 29 -1.97 10.83 4.78
CA THR A 29 -1.96 11.81 5.86
C THR A 29 -2.74 13.04 5.41
N LYS A 30 -2.81 14.05 6.27
CA LYS A 30 -3.43 15.33 5.91
C LYS A 30 -2.78 15.97 4.67
N ASP A 31 -1.47 15.85 4.51
CA ASP A 31 -0.70 16.56 3.48
C ASP A 31 -0.19 15.67 2.35
N MET A 32 -0.05 14.36 2.60
CA MET A 32 0.62 13.44 1.69
C MET A 32 -0.19 12.19 1.43
N LYS A 33 0.01 11.60 0.24
CA LYS A 33 -0.49 10.27 -0.11
C LYS A 33 0.64 9.47 -0.74
N TYR A 34 0.88 8.28 -0.20
CA TYR A 34 1.86 7.33 -0.71
C TYR A 34 1.14 6.06 -1.18
N ILE A 35 1.47 5.58 -2.37
CA ILE A 35 0.88 4.36 -2.94
C ILE A 35 2.00 3.42 -3.35
N HIS A 36 1.87 2.15 -2.99
CA HIS A 36 2.74 1.08 -3.48
C HIS A 36 1.95 0.13 -4.39
N TRP A 37 2.45 -0.06 -5.61
CA TRP A 37 1.94 -0.98 -6.61
C TRP A 37 2.92 -2.14 -6.72
N PRO A 38 2.62 -3.32 -6.11
CA PRO A 38 3.62 -4.39 -6.01
C PRO A 38 3.80 -5.22 -7.28
N TYR A 39 2.86 -5.18 -8.21
CA TYR A 39 2.87 -6.05 -9.40
C TYR A 39 4.04 -5.74 -10.33
N ALA A 40 4.79 -6.80 -10.70
CA ALA A 40 5.93 -6.70 -11.61
C ALA A 40 5.98 -7.91 -12.53
N ALA A 41 5.18 -7.89 -13.58
CA ALA A 41 5.13 -8.92 -14.62
C ALA A 41 4.48 -8.33 -15.88
N GLU A 42 4.58 -9.01 -17.00
CA GLU A 42 3.89 -8.65 -18.25
C GLU A 42 4.19 -7.21 -18.72
N GLY A 43 5.43 -6.73 -18.50
CA GLY A 43 5.84 -5.38 -18.86
C GLY A 43 5.60 -4.32 -17.80
N PHE A 44 4.97 -4.67 -16.68
CA PHE A 44 4.82 -3.79 -15.52
C PHE A 44 5.98 -3.93 -14.56
N GLU A 45 6.32 -2.85 -13.88
CA GLU A 45 7.29 -2.82 -12.78
C GLU A 45 6.60 -2.38 -11.49
N ALA A 46 7.05 -2.92 -10.35
CA ALA A 46 6.59 -2.43 -9.05
C ALA A 46 6.92 -0.94 -8.94
N THR A 47 5.94 -0.14 -8.54
CA THR A 47 6.02 1.32 -8.61
C THR A 47 5.51 1.95 -7.33
N ASP A 48 6.15 3.04 -6.95
CA ASP A 48 5.71 3.90 -5.86
C ASP A 48 5.23 5.24 -6.43
N GLU A 49 4.19 5.79 -5.81
CA GLU A 49 3.71 7.14 -6.10
C GLU A 49 3.62 7.93 -4.80
N LEU A 50 3.97 9.20 -4.87
CA LEU A 50 3.84 10.15 -3.76
C LEU A 50 3.21 11.44 -4.26
N TYR A 51 2.15 11.87 -3.59
CA TYR A 51 1.45 13.10 -3.92
C TYR A 51 1.42 14.03 -2.71
N HIS A 52 1.71 15.30 -2.96
CA HIS A 52 1.64 16.36 -1.96
C HIS A 52 0.24 16.99 -2.04
N LEU A 53 -0.72 16.44 -1.31
CA LEU A 53 -2.15 16.76 -1.45
C LEU A 53 -2.48 18.23 -1.22
N SER A 54 -1.83 18.89 -0.25
CA SER A 54 -2.08 20.30 0.03
C SER A 54 -1.62 21.25 -1.09
N LYS A 55 -0.65 20.82 -1.92
CA LYS A 55 -0.17 21.58 -3.09
C LYS A 55 -0.71 21.05 -4.41
N ASP A 56 -1.11 19.79 -4.44
CA ASP A 56 -1.54 19.08 -5.64
C ASP A 56 -2.77 18.20 -5.29
N PRO A 57 -3.93 18.82 -5.03
CA PRO A 57 -5.13 18.09 -4.60
C PRO A 57 -5.70 17.15 -5.66
N HIS A 58 -5.32 17.32 -6.93
CA HIS A 58 -5.76 16.46 -8.03
C HIS A 58 -4.76 15.33 -8.35
N GLU A 59 -3.67 15.20 -7.60
CA GLU A 59 -2.69 14.12 -7.75
C GLU A 59 -2.13 14.03 -9.18
N LEU A 60 -1.73 15.17 -9.72
CA LEU A 60 -1.25 15.28 -11.11
C LEU A 60 0.24 15.01 -11.25
N VAL A 61 1.04 15.20 -10.19
CA VAL A 61 2.49 15.11 -10.25
C VAL A 61 3.01 14.14 -9.17
N ASN A 62 3.49 12.98 -9.62
CA ASN A 62 4.14 12.01 -8.75
C ASN A 62 5.51 12.53 -8.28
N LYS A 63 5.71 12.61 -6.96
CA LYS A 63 6.93 13.10 -6.31
C LYS A 63 7.84 11.98 -5.79
N ALA A 64 7.54 10.71 -6.08
CA ALA A 64 8.26 9.57 -5.51
C ALA A 64 9.77 9.61 -5.82
N ASP A 65 10.15 10.07 -7.01
CA ASP A 65 11.54 10.13 -7.45
C ASP A 65 12.16 11.52 -7.29
N ASN A 66 11.43 12.48 -6.72
CA ASN A 66 11.94 13.83 -6.52
C ASN A 66 12.83 13.87 -5.26
N PRO A 67 14.14 14.22 -5.38
CA PRO A 67 15.05 14.27 -4.23
C PRO A 67 14.60 15.21 -3.10
N GLU A 68 13.87 16.28 -3.43
CA GLU A 68 13.32 17.20 -2.44
C GLU A 68 12.29 16.53 -1.52
N TYR A 69 11.71 15.42 -1.95
CA TYR A 69 10.72 14.65 -1.20
C TYR A 69 11.29 13.39 -0.55
N ALA A 70 12.62 13.20 -0.54
CA ALA A 70 13.26 12.01 0.02
C ALA A 70 12.88 11.75 1.48
N ALA A 71 12.89 12.79 2.32
CA ALA A 71 12.48 12.66 3.72
C ALA A 71 10.98 12.36 3.86
N ALA A 72 10.16 13.02 3.05
CA ALA A 72 8.71 12.83 3.06
C ALA A 72 8.31 11.40 2.66
N ILE A 73 8.91 10.87 1.59
CA ILE A 73 8.59 9.50 1.15
C ILE A 73 9.06 8.45 2.17
N ASN A 74 10.21 8.67 2.83
CA ASN A 74 10.68 7.76 3.87
C ASN A 74 9.73 7.74 5.07
N GLN A 75 9.21 8.89 5.47
CA GLN A 75 8.21 8.99 6.54
C GLN A 75 6.92 8.26 6.14
N MET A 76 6.44 8.45 4.92
CA MET A 76 5.24 7.79 4.42
C MET A 76 5.42 6.27 4.32
N ARG A 77 6.61 5.81 3.95
CA ARG A 77 6.95 4.38 3.94
C ARG A 77 6.93 3.77 5.34
N GLN A 78 7.34 4.51 6.37
CA GLN A 78 7.23 4.07 7.76
C GLN A 78 5.78 3.92 8.18
N HIS A 79 4.91 4.86 7.83
CA HIS A 79 3.46 4.76 8.06
C HIS A 79 2.86 3.56 7.32
N TYR A 80 3.26 3.35 6.08
CA TYR A 80 2.85 2.20 5.27
C TYR A 80 3.22 0.88 5.95
N ASP A 81 4.47 0.72 6.34
CA ASP A 81 4.97 -0.50 6.98
C ASP A 81 4.25 -0.77 8.30
N LYS A 82 3.94 0.27 9.07
CA LYS A 82 3.18 0.17 10.32
C LYS A 82 1.75 -0.32 10.08
N HIS A 83 1.07 0.22 9.07
CA HIS A 83 -0.27 -0.25 8.70
C HIS A 83 -0.25 -1.69 8.23
N LEU A 84 0.75 -2.08 7.45
CA LEU A 84 0.91 -3.44 6.98
C LEU A 84 1.18 -4.42 8.14
N ALA A 85 2.01 -4.03 9.11
CA ALA A 85 2.24 -4.82 10.32
C ALA A 85 0.96 -5.01 11.14
N ASN A 86 0.14 -3.97 11.28
CA ASN A 86 -1.17 -4.04 11.92
C ASN A 86 -2.10 -4.99 11.15
N TRP A 87 -2.15 -4.88 9.84
CA TRP A 87 -2.91 -5.79 8.98
C TRP A 87 -2.53 -7.24 9.22
N THR A 88 -1.23 -7.53 9.23
CA THR A 88 -0.71 -8.88 9.44
C THR A 88 -1.13 -9.44 10.80
N ARG A 89 -1.06 -8.62 11.84
CA ARG A 89 -1.42 -9.03 13.20
C ARG A 89 -2.92 -9.26 13.37
N GLU A 90 -3.76 -8.43 12.74
CA GLU A 90 -5.22 -8.48 12.87
C GLU A 90 -5.89 -9.41 11.84
N ALA A 91 -5.13 -9.91 10.85
CA ALA A 91 -5.68 -10.75 9.80
C ALA A 91 -6.15 -12.10 10.35
N VAL A 92 -7.29 -12.55 9.85
CA VAL A 92 -7.91 -13.83 10.25
C VAL A 92 -7.51 -14.95 9.28
N SER A 93 -7.37 -16.16 9.78
CA SER A 93 -6.85 -17.29 9.00
C SER A 93 -7.86 -17.94 8.05
N TYR A 94 -9.15 -17.70 8.27
CA TYR A 94 -10.21 -18.37 7.49
C TYR A 94 -10.47 -17.77 6.10
N ASN A 95 -9.90 -16.62 5.80
CA ASN A 95 -9.98 -16.02 4.46
C ASN A 95 -8.58 -15.87 3.86
N GLY A 96 -8.49 -15.42 2.61
CA GLY A 96 -7.21 -15.23 1.92
C GLY A 96 -6.46 -13.95 2.27
N TYR A 97 -7.02 -13.09 3.11
CA TYR A 97 -6.51 -11.74 3.31
C TYR A 97 -5.17 -11.69 4.04
N GLN A 98 -4.85 -12.71 4.84
CA GLN A 98 -3.55 -12.80 5.48
C GLN A 98 -2.40 -12.80 4.47
N SER A 99 -2.58 -13.43 3.31
CA SER A 99 -1.55 -13.48 2.26
C SER A 99 -1.25 -12.11 1.65
N TYR A 100 -2.15 -11.14 1.76
CA TYR A 100 -1.89 -9.78 1.30
C TYR A 100 -0.79 -9.08 2.10
N SER A 101 -0.49 -9.53 3.32
CA SER A 101 0.65 -9.03 4.09
C SER A 101 1.97 -9.24 3.33
N THR A 102 2.11 -10.35 2.62
CA THR A 102 3.26 -10.61 1.76
C THR A 102 3.15 -9.86 0.43
N VAL A 103 1.97 -9.85 -0.19
CA VAL A 103 1.75 -9.16 -1.48
C VAL A 103 2.10 -7.67 -1.38
N PHE A 104 1.73 -7.02 -0.29
CA PHE A 104 1.97 -5.58 -0.09
C PHE A 104 3.27 -5.26 0.66
N ASP A 105 4.07 -6.27 1.02
CA ASP A 105 5.38 -6.02 1.61
C ASP A 105 6.31 -5.40 0.55
N ARG A 106 6.60 -4.11 0.68
CA ARG A 106 7.41 -3.36 -0.28
C ARG A 106 8.88 -3.78 -0.31
N ASN A 107 9.33 -4.57 0.66
CA ASN A 107 10.70 -5.08 0.75
C ASN A 107 10.86 -6.45 0.08
N VAL A 108 9.77 -7.07 -0.36
CA VAL A 108 9.78 -8.36 -1.06
C VAL A 108 9.51 -8.12 -2.54
N LYS A 109 10.34 -8.70 -3.40
CA LYS A 109 10.17 -8.59 -4.86
C LYS A 109 8.98 -9.41 -5.33
N TRP A 110 8.29 -8.96 -6.37
CA TRP A 110 7.12 -9.65 -6.93
C TRP A 110 7.37 -11.11 -7.26
N ALA A 111 8.55 -11.44 -7.81
CA ALA A 111 8.93 -12.82 -8.14
C ALA A 111 8.85 -13.78 -6.93
N ASN A 112 9.01 -13.26 -5.72
CA ASN A 112 8.94 -14.02 -4.47
C ASN A 112 7.55 -13.96 -3.82
N LYS A 113 6.58 -13.31 -4.46
CA LYS A 113 5.20 -13.12 -3.96
C LYS A 113 4.17 -13.99 -4.68
N SER A 114 4.52 -14.61 -5.79
CA SER A 114 3.58 -15.32 -6.66
C SER A 114 2.74 -16.35 -5.91
N ASP A 115 3.35 -17.12 -5.01
CA ASP A 115 2.64 -18.16 -4.24
C ASP A 115 1.63 -17.53 -3.26
N ALA A 116 2.01 -16.45 -2.60
CA ALA A 116 1.11 -15.73 -1.69
C ALA A 116 -0.12 -15.20 -2.47
N PHE A 117 0.11 -14.64 -3.65
CA PHE A 117 -0.95 -14.15 -4.52
C PHE A 117 -1.88 -15.29 -5.00
N LEU A 118 -1.32 -16.42 -5.43
CA LEU A 118 -2.10 -17.59 -5.84
C LEU A 118 -2.97 -18.13 -4.69
N ASN A 119 -2.46 -18.09 -3.47
CA ASN A 119 -3.21 -18.50 -2.28
C ASN A 119 -4.42 -17.61 -2.02
N VAL A 120 -4.31 -16.31 -2.24
CA VAL A 120 -5.45 -15.37 -2.16
C VAL A 120 -6.49 -15.73 -3.21
N GLN A 121 -6.07 -15.92 -4.46
CA GLN A 121 -6.96 -16.24 -5.57
C GLN A 121 -7.70 -17.58 -5.35
N SER A 122 -7.00 -18.61 -4.87
CA SER A 122 -7.59 -19.92 -4.66
C SER A 122 -8.66 -19.91 -3.56
N LYS A 123 -8.45 -19.15 -2.49
CA LYS A 123 -9.42 -19.03 -1.39
C LYS A 123 -10.66 -18.22 -1.78
N SER A 124 -10.50 -17.22 -2.65
CA SER A 124 -11.64 -16.41 -3.12
C SER A 124 -12.57 -17.18 -4.04
N LYS A 125 -12.06 -18.21 -4.76
CA LYS A 125 -12.86 -19.06 -5.67
C LYS A 125 -13.66 -20.16 -4.95
N LYS A 126 -13.39 -20.41 -3.67
CA LYS A 126 -14.07 -21.45 -2.87
C LYS A 126 -15.33 -20.93 -2.14
N LYS A 127 -15.67 -19.69 -2.35
CA LYS A 127 -16.94 -19.11 -1.91
C LYS A 127 -17.93 -19.13 -3.07
#